data_846c95fa158c37730036e5ee2c026da9
#
_entry.id   846c95fa158c37730036e5ee2c026da9
#
_cell.length_a   1.000
_cell.length_b   1.000
_cell.length_c   1.000
_cell.angle_alpha   90.00
_cell.angle_beta   90.00
_cell.angle_gamma   90.00
#
_symmetry.space_group_name_H-M   'P 1'
#
loop_
_entity.id
_entity.type
_entity.pdbx_description
1 polymer ?
#
loop_
_entity_poly.entity_id
_entity_poly.type
_entity_poly.pdbx_seq_one_letter_code
_entity_poly.pdbx_strand_id
1 'polypeptide(L)'
;RHRRGKRGRRRGMSDEEGSRPDRNAEKPDMTRERARTERRDLDKERGEPVAGGAARGGPRALRPSARPLHDWTTRPRILITNDDGIESRGLLALKNALDPIGDTTVVAPDTNQSAVGHQKTLMRPLRVRERTLGDGSIGYSVDGSPTDAVSLAFLGYFGHGFDLVAAGVNYGANLGDDITYSGTVSAAMEAVINGCPAFAISQEYYEHPDFTLAGTAATTVARNILEHGLLRGELINVNVPAATIEEYQGFEVTRLGRRVYQDQLIERLDPRGIPYFWIGGPPPSGLAVPGTDFHAVINRRIAITPIHLDLTGRRLLRRLRTWSWPLAGDEQAASGSAARPPGQESAAELATDERLTEEQEIERR
;
A
#
# COMPACT_ATOMS: atom_id res chain seq x y z
N ARG A 1 34.21 54.05 30.94
CA ARG A 1 35.62 54.49 30.73
C ARG A 1 36.23 53.61 29.68
N HIS A 2 36.35 54.07 28.43
CA HIS A 2 37.55 54.44 27.71
C HIS A 2 38.47 53.29 27.35
N ARG A 3 38.95 53.02 26.13
CA ARG A 3 39.20 53.85 24.92
C ARG A 3 39.75 52.84 23.86
N ARG A 4 39.37 52.99 22.57
CA ARG A 4 40.23 53.32 21.40
C ARG A 4 41.49 52.42 21.24
N GLY A 5 41.85 51.90 20.13
CA GLY A 5 41.70 52.26 18.73
C GLY A 5 42.87 51.71 17.92
N LYS A 6 42.73 51.82 16.61
CA LYS A 6 43.75 51.96 15.52
C LYS A 6 44.02 50.68 14.70
N ARG A 7 43.51 50.66 13.46
CA ARG A 7 44.10 51.14 12.18
C ARG A 7 45.43 50.49 11.78
N GLY A 8 45.34 49.73 10.68
CA GLY A 8 46.16 50.00 9.51
C GLY A 8 46.97 48.80 9.00
N ARG A 9 46.75 48.30 7.81
CA ARG A 9 47.50 48.64 6.59
C ARG A 9 47.20 47.67 5.45
N ARG A 10 46.96 48.25 4.30
CA ARG A 10 46.89 47.65 2.96
C ARG A 10 48.26 47.13 2.51
N ARG A 11 48.24 46.05 1.69
CA ARG A 11 49.07 45.71 0.51
C ARG A 11 48.77 44.26 0.20
N GLY A 12 48.62 43.76 -1.03
CA GLY A 12 48.80 44.28 -2.36
C GLY A 12 48.25 43.19 -3.30
N MET A 13 47.85 43.60 -4.47
CA MET A 13 47.35 42.76 -5.57
C MET A 13 48.39 41.75 -6.06
N SER A 14 47.93 40.57 -6.42
CA SER A 14 48.49 39.82 -7.56
C SER A 14 47.36 38.98 -8.20
N ASP A 15 47.11 39.31 -9.46
CA ASP A 15 46.16 38.62 -10.34
C ASP A 15 46.68 37.22 -10.66
N GLU A 16 45.82 36.21 -10.47
CA GLU A 16 45.95 34.92 -11.16
C GLU A 16 44.63 34.58 -11.78
N GLU A 17 44.57 34.68 -13.10
CA GLU A 17 43.53 34.16 -13.97
C GLU A 17 43.48 32.62 -13.83
N GLY A 18 42.45 32.10 -13.16
CA GLY A 18 42.10 30.69 -13.10
C GLY A 18 40.86 30.44 -13.92
N SER A 19 41.00 29.81 -15.05
CA SER A 19 39.98 29.40 -16.03
C SER A 19 38.78 28.71 -15.36
N ARG A 20 37.57 29.22 -15.63
CA ARG A 20 36.31 28.56 -15.29
C ARG A 20 36.10 27.35 -16.18
N PRO A 21 35.71 26.16 -15.65
CA PRO A 21 35.30 25.05 -16.48
C PRO A 21 33.91 25.30 -17.05
N ASP A 22 33.77 24.96 -18.32
CA ASP A 22 32.59 25.05 -19.17
C ASP A 22 31.44 24.22 -18.57
N ARG A 23 30.28 24.84 -18.32
CA ARG A 23 29.08 24.25 -17.71
C ARG A 23 28.07 23.76 -18.77
N ASN A 24 28.50 23.23 -19.88
CA ASN A 24 27.61 22.68 -20.90
C ASN A 24 28.03 21.24 -21.29
N ALA A 25 28.15 20.35 -20.30
CA ALA A 25 28.11 18.93 -20.57
C ALA A 25 26.65 18.46 -20.46
N GLU A 26 26.02 18.19 -21.60
CA GLU A 26 24.69 17.57 -21.68
C GLU A 26 24.69 16.26 -20.91
N LYS A 27 23.84 16.19 -19.86
CA LYS A 27 23.55 14.93 -19.18
C LYS A 27 22.73 14.05 -20.12
N PRO A 28 23.04 12.76 -20.28
CA PRO A 28 22.25 11.85 -21.11
C PRO A 28 20.81 11.79 -20.58
N ASP A 29 19.85 11.95 -21.48
CA ASP A 29 18.40 11.94 -21.20
C ASP A 29 17.92 10.52 -20.85
N MET A 30 18.06 10.17 -19.59
CA MET A 30 17.62 8.88 -19.01
C MET A 30 16.11 8.64 -19.12
N THR A 31 15.33 9.68 -19.39
CA THR A 31 13.86 9.59 -19.54
C THR A 31 13.45 8.97 -20.87
N ARG A 32 14.21 9.22 -21.94
CA ARG A 32 13.92 8.65 -23.27
C ARG A 32 14.28 7.18 -23.40
N GLU A 33 15.28 6.74 -22.68
CA GLU A 33 15.72 5.33 -22.70
C GLU A 33 14.77 4.43 -21.91
N ARG A 34 14.26 4.88 -20.76
CA ARG A 34 13.19 4.19 -20.00
C ARG A 34 11.90 4.07 -20.82
N ALA A 35 11.46 5.14 -21.45
CA ALA A 35 10.25 5.12 -22.28
C ALA A 35 10.37 4.20 -23.52
N ARG A 36 11.58 3.98 -24.05
CA ARG A 36 11.83 3.02 -25.14
C ARG A 36 11.80 1.56 -24.67
N THR A 37 12.29 1.28 -23.46
CA THR A 37 12.28 -0.07 -22.89
C THR A 37 10.85 -0.48 -22.53
N GLU A 38 10.07 0.42 -21.91
CA GLU A 38 8.66 0.17 -21.58
C GLU A 38 7.78 -0.03 -22.82
N ARG A 39 8.03 0.67 -23.94
CA ARG A 39 7.33 0.43 -25.21
C ARG A 39 7.68 -0.92 -25.85
N ARG A 40 8.92 -1.37 -25.74
CA ARG A 40 9.34 -2.68 -26.28
C ARG A 40 8.71 -3.85 -25.53
N ASP A 41 8.47 -3.71 -24.24
CA ASP A 41 7.83 -4.75 -23.42
C ASP A 41 6.31 -4.79 -23.68
N LEU A 42 5.65 -3.64 -23.91
CA LEU A 42 4.24 -3.57 -24.28
C LEU A 42 3.94 -4.14 -25.67
N ASP A 43 4.87 -4.04 -26.63
CA ASP A 43 4.72 -4.60 -27.97
C ASP A 43 4.97 -6.11 -28.02
N LYS A 44 5.69 -6.69 -27.08
CA LYS A 44 5.88 -8.15 -26.94
C LYS A 44 4.66 -8.88 -26.36
N GLU A 45 3.75 -8.18 -25.69
CA GLU A 45 2.51 -8.75 -25.15
C GLU A 45 1.35 -8.77 -26.16
N ARG A 46 1.51 -8.18 -27.36
CA ARG A 46 0.57 -8.31 -28.47
C ARG A 46 0.90 -9.54 -29.30
N GLY A 47 0.51 -10.71 -28.76
CA GLY A 47 0.58 -11.97 -29.48
C GLY A 47 -0.28 -11.98 -30.76
N GLU A 48 0.23 -12.62 -31.80
CA GLU A 48 -0.37 -12.79 -33.11
C GLU A 48 -1.75 -13.51 -33.05
N PRO A 49 -2.65 -13.28 -34.03
CA PRO A 49 -3.97 -13.91 -34.03
C PRO A 49 -3.88 -15.40 -34.39
N VAL A 50 -4.26 -16.26 -33.47
CA VAL A 50 -4.38 -17.70 -33.72
C VAL A 50 -5.72 -18.01 -34.36
N ALA A 51 -5.69 -18.64 -35.54
CA ALA A 51 -6.83 -19.13 -36.28
C ALA A 51 -7.57 -20.24 -35.53
N GLY A 52 -8.88 -20.34 -35.78
CA GLY A 52 -9.86 -21.08 -35.01
C GLY A 52 -9.68 -22.61 -34.92
N GLY A 53 -10.16 -23.13 -33.81
CA GLY A 53 -10.40 -24.55 -33.56
C GLY A 53 -11.33 -24.69 -32.37
N ALA A 54 -12.59 -25.06 -32.62
CA ALA A 54 -13.58 -25.32 -31.59
C ALA A 54 -13.27 -26.63 -30.87
N ALA A 55 -12.94 -26.53 -29.56
CA ALA A 55 -12.91 -27.65 -28.65
C ALA A 55 -13.65 -27.32 -27.36
N ARG A 56 -14.66 -28.11 -27.04
CA ARG A 56 -15.45 -28.07 -25.80
C ARG A 56 -14.49 -28.32 -24.63
N GLY A 57 -14.22 -27.29 -23.82
CA GLY A 57 -13.37 -27.37 -22.63
C GLY A 57 -14.20 -27.26 -21.36
N GLY A 58 -14.13 -28.32 -20.53
CA GLY A 58 -14.56 -28.25 -19.13
C GLY A 58 -13.74 -27.21 -18.33
N PRO A 59 -14.05 -26.97 -17.04
CA PRO A 59 -13.44 -25.90 -16.24
C PRO A 59 -11.92 -26.03 -16.27
N ARG A 60 -11.27 -25.03 -16.85
CA ARG A 60 -9.82 -24.94 -16.99
C ARG A 60 -9.26 -24.72 -15.59
N ALA A 61 -8.67 -25.77 -15.01
CA ALA A 61 -7.91 -25.65 -13.79
C ALA A 61 -6.91 -24.49 -13.93
N LEU A 62 -7.00 -23.53 -13.05
CA LEU A 62 -6.04 -22.42 -12.92
C LEU A 62 -4.66 -23.06 -12.79
N ARG A 63 -3.81 -22.84 -13.77
CA ARG A 63 -2.41 -23.28 -13.66
C ARG A 63 -1.75 -22.40 -12.60
N PRO A 64 -1.22 -22.95 -11.52
CA PRO A 64 -0.33 -22.19 -10.64
C PRO A 64 0.96 -21.95 -11.41
N SER A 65 1.17 -20.77 -11.92
CA SER A 65 2.40 -20.39 -12.62
C SER A 65 3.09 -19.22 -11.94
N ALA A 66 3.03 -19.16 -10.63
CA ALA A 66 4.01 -18.38 -9.90
C ALA A 66 5.23 -19.31 -9.68
N ARG A 67 6.38 -18.96 -10.26
CA ARG A 67 7.65 -19.52 -9.78
C ARG A 67 7.80 -19.06 -8.33
N PRO A 68 8.38 -19.91 -7.44
CA PRO A 68 8.72 -19.43 -6.11
C PRO A 68 9.46 -18.11 -6.23
N LEU A 69 9.06 -17.08 -5.47
CA LEU A 69 9.75 -15.80 -5.45
C LEU A 69 11.15 -15.94 -4.88
N HIS A 70 11.35 -16.96 -4.05
CA HIS A 70 12.60 -17.22 -3.36
C HIS A 70 12.91 -18.71 -3.38
N ASP A 71 14.15 -19.06 -3.75
CA ASP A 71 14.58 -20.46 -3.88
C ASP A 71 15.20 -21.03 -2.57
N TRP A 72 15.24 -20.23 -1.51
CA TRP A 72 15.81 -20.54 -0.20
C TRP A 72 17.30 -20.91 -0.20
N THR A 73 18.01 -20.67 -1.32
CA THR A 73 19.47 -20.83 -1.36
C THR A 73 20.20 -19.71 -0.62
N THR A 74 19.56 -18.55 -0.49
CA THR A 74 19.98 -17.42 0.32
C THR A 74 18.90 -17.06 1.32
N ARG A 75 19.21 -16.25 2.33
CA ARG A 75 18.18 -15.72 3.24
C ARG A 75 17.43 -14.58 2.55
N PRO A 76 16.09 -14.58 2.54
CA PRO A 76 15.32 -13.47 1.98
C PRO A 76 15.56 -12.18 2.78
N ARG A 77 15.65 -11.05 2.09
CA ARG A 77 15.76 -9.72 2.73
C ARG A 77 14.36 -9.17 2.95
N ILE A 78 14.02 -8.92 4.20
CA ILE A 78 12.69 -8.51 4.62
C ILE A 78 12.74 -7.09 5.19
N LEU A 79 12.02 -6.17 4.56
CA LEU A 79 11.78 -4.84 5.13
C LEU A 79 10.62 -4.91 6.10
N ILE A 80 10.82 -4.40 7.31
CA ILE A 80 9.79 -4.30 8.35
C ILE A 80 9.50 -2.84 8.63
N THR A 81 8.23 -2.47 8.64
CA THR A 81 7.75 -1.12 8.91
C THR A 81 6.40 -1.14 9.65
N ASN A 82 5.92 0.01 10.09
CA ASN A 82 4.59 0.19 10.69
C ASN A 82 4.16 1.66 10.62
N ASP A 83 3.01 1.99 11.22
CA ASP A 83 2.54 3.35 11.46
C ASP A 83 2.48 3.73 12.96
N ASP A 84 2.59 2.78 13.86
CA ASP A 84 2.67 3.04 15.31
C ASP A 84 4.00 3.67 15.76
N GLY A 85 5.03 3.61 14.92
CA GLY A 85 6.36 4.16 15.16
C GLY A 85 7.42 3.13 15.56
N ILE A 86 8.70 3.58 15.50
CA ILE A 86 9.88 2.72 15.65
C ILE A 86 9.97 2.01 17.03
N GLU A 87 9.38 2.59 18.07
CA GLU A 87 9.39 2.05 19.43
C GLU A 87 8.20 1.12 19.71
N SER A 88 7.34 0.87 18.72
CA SER A 88 6.15 0.04 18.89
C SER A 88 6.51 -1.40 19.23
N ARG A 89 5.79 -1.95 20.22
CA ARG A 89 5.91 -3.37 20.60
C ARG A 89 5.48 -4.31 19.49
N GLY A 90 4.48 -3.92 18.70
CA GLY A 90 4.02 -4.68 17.52
C GLY A 90 5.08 -4.78 16.45
N LEU A 91 5.81 -3.70 16.18
CA LEU A 91 6.94 -3.68 15.23
C LEU A 91 8.05 -4.65 15.66
N LEU A 92 8.43 -4.60 16.93
CA LEU A 92 9.42 -5.49 17.49
C LEU A 92 8.98 -6.96 17.46
N ALA A 93 7.70 -7.22 17.76
CA ALA A 93 7.14 -8.56 17.68
C ALA A 93 7.16 -9.11 16.24
N LEU A 94 6.83 -8.29 15.25
CA LEU A 94 6.90 -8.64 13.83
C LEU A 94 8.35 -8.96 13.42
N LYS A 95 9.30 -8.12 13.82
CA LYS A 95 10.73 -8.37 13.57
C LYS A 95 11.16 -9.71 14.15
N ASN A 96 10.92 -9.94 15.43
CA ASN A 96 11.32 -11.16 16.13
C ASN A 96 10.70 -12.42 15.50
N ALA A 97 9.48 -12.32 14.98
CA ALA A 97 8.80 -13.42 14.27
C ALA A 97 9.42 -13.72 12.90
N LEU A 98 9.95 -12.70 12.22
CA LEU A 98 10.51 -12.82 10.86
C LEU A 98 12.02 -13.02 10.83
N ASP A 99 12.78 -12.65 11.85
CA ASP A 99 14.23 -12.89 11.96
C ASP A 99 14.64 -14.35 11.71
N PRO A 100 13.90 -15.36 12.15
CA PRO A 100 14.27 -16.76 11.87
C PRO A 100 14.19 -17.14 10.39
N ILE A 101 13.42 -16.41 9.57
CA ILE A 101 13.19 -16.75 8.16
C ILE A 101 13.91 -15.84 7.17
N GLY A 102 14.38 -14.66 7.58
CA GLY A 102 15.03 -13.73 6.66
C GLY A 102 15.97 -12.77 7.36
N ASP A 103 16.72 -11.99 6.55
CA ASP A 103 17.52 -10.88 7.01
C ASP A 103 16.64 -9.64 7.08
N THR A 104 16.29 -9.24 8.31
CA THR A 104 15.33 -8.17 8.54
C THR A 104 16.02 -6.79 8.60
N THR A 105 15.39 -5.79 7.99
CA THR A 105 15.74 -4.38 8.11
C THR A 105 14.51 -3.63 8.60
N VAL A 106 14.62 -2.96 9.74
CA VAL A 106 13.51 -2.19 10.34
C VAL A 106 13.64 -0.73 9.96
N VAL A 107 12.61 -0.19 9.29
CA VAL A 107 12.50 1.24 8.94
C VAL A 107 11.08 1.69 9.23
N ALA A 108 10.89 2.60 10.17
CA ALA A 108 9.57 3.02 10.63
C ALA A 108 9.54 4.51 10.96
N PRO A 109 8.37 5.14 11.04
CA PRO A 109 8.22 6.50 11.54
C PRO A 109 8.81 6.69 12.93
N ASP A 110 9.33 7.88 13.23
CA ASP A 110 9.85 8.21 14.56
C ASP A 110 8.73 8.39 15.61
N THR A 111 7.51 8.63 15.19
CA THR A 111 6.32 8.76 16.04
C THR A 111 5.12 8.08 15.40
N ASN A 112 4.07 7.88 16.19
CA ASN A 112 2.80 7.32 15.70
C ASN A 112 2.22 8.18 14.56
N GLN A 113 1.82 7.52 13.49
CA GLN A 113 1.25 8.06 12.25
C GLN A 113 -0.11 7.42 11.94
N SER A 114 -0.92 7.13 12.97
CA SER A 114 -2.24 6.53 12.77
C SER A 114 -3.15 7.41 11.89
N ALA A 115 -3.92 6.77 11.05
CA ALA A 115 -4.89 7.38 10.13
C ALA A 115 -4.31 8.39 9.11
N VAL A 116 -3.02 8.30 8.78
CA VAL A 116 -2.41 9.17 7.75
C VAL A 116 -2.71 8.73 6.32
N GLY A 117 -3.21 7.50 6.12
CA GLY A 117 -3.43 6.92 4.80
C GLY A 117 -2.15 6.83 3.97
N HIS A 118 -2.28 6.82 2.64
CA HIS A 118 -1.15 6.70 1.71
C HIS A 118 -0.51 8.06 1.42
N GLN A 119 -0.03 8.72 2.47
CA GLN A 119 0.58 10.05 2.40
C GLN A 119 2.08 9.96 2.13
N LYS A 120 2.60 10.80 1.21
CA LYS A 120 4.02 10.95 0.87
C LYS A 120 4.51 12.37 1.13
N THR A 121 5.65 12.52 1.80
CA THR A 121 6.26 13.80 2.13
C THR A 121 7.11 14.31 0.96
N LEU A 122 6.65 15.36 0.27
CA LEU A 122 7.34 15.93 -0.90
C LEU A 122 7.87 17.35 -0.65
N MET A 123 7.34 18.08 0.34
CA MET A 123 7.60 19.51 0.52
C MET A 123 8.66 19.84 1.58
N ARG A 124 9.23 18.83 2.22
CA ARG A 124 10.32 18.97 3.20
C ARG A 124 11.29 17.81 3.09
N PRO A 125 12.56 17.99 3.52
CA PRO A 125 13.50 16.87 3.62
C PRO A 125 13.06 15.87 4.68
N LEU A 126 13.39 14.61 4.46
CA LEU A 126 13.26 13.52 5.43
C LEU A 126 14.60 13.25 6.08
N ARG A 127 14.57 12.92 7.38
CA ARG A 127 15.74 12.52 8.15
C ARG A 127 15.59 11.09 8.64
N VAL A 128 16.65 10.31 8.45
CA VAL A 128 16.77 8.95 8.97
C VAL A 128 17.72 8.96 10.14
N ARG A 129 17.38 8.24 11.23
CA ARG A 129 18.22 8.10 12.41
C ARG A 129 18.26 6.63 12.83
N GLU A 130 19.44 6.16 13.20
CA GLU A 130 19.59 4.86 13.85
C GLU A 130 18.93 4.88 15.24
N ARG A 131 18.28 3.77 15.59
CA ARG A 131 17.64 3.53 16.88
C ARG A 131 18.01 2.13 17.37
N THR A 132 18.31 2.02 18.65
CA THR A 132 18.40 0.70 19.30
C THR A 132 16.99 0.25 19.64
N LEU A 133 16.59 -0.90 19.10
CA LEU A 133 15.30 -1.51 19.36
C LEU A 133 15.28 -2.21 20.72
N GLY A 134 14.10 -2.64 21.18
CA GLY A 134 13.93 -3.26 22.49
C GLY A 134 14.68 -4.59 22.68
N ASP A 135 15.11 -5.25 21.60
CA ASP A 135 15.93 -6.46 21.60
C ASP A 135 17.43 -6.17 21.48
N GLY A 136 17.83 -4.90 21.44
CA GLY A 136 19.22 -4.46 21.29
C GLY A 136 19.70 -4.37 19.83
N SER A 137 18.91 -4.78 18.84
CA SER A 137 19.26 -4.64 17.43
C SER A 137 19.09 -3.19 16.96
N ILE A 138 19.60 -2.89 15.75
CA ILE A 138 19.49 -1.56 15.14
C ILE A 138 18.30 -1.52 14.18
N GLY A 139 17.47 -0.48 14.33
CA GLY A 139 16.44 -0.06 13.37
C GLY A 139 16.67 1.39 12.94
N TYR A 140 15.87 1.87 12.01
CA TYR A 140 15.97 3.22 11.44
C TYR A 140 14.64 3.95 11.59
N SER A 141 14.66 5.09 12.27
CA SER A 141 13.49 5.97 12.37
C SER A 141 13.52 7.05 11.29
N VAL A 142 12.34 7.35 10.76
CA VAL A 142 12.13 8.39 9.74
C VAL A 142 11.17 9.45 10.28
N ASP A 143 11.47 10.73 10.12
CA ASP A 143 10.56 11.83 10.48
C ASP A 143 9.48 12.06 9.40
N GLY A 144 8.90 10.98 8.90
CA GLY A 144 7.91 10.92 7.82
C GLY A 144 6.82 9.89 8.08
N SER A 145 6.02 9.66 7.05
CA SER A 145 4.96 8.64 7.06
C SER A 145 5.52 7.21 6.88
N PRO A 146 4.69 6.17 7.12
CA PRO A 146 5.06 4.79 6.76
C PRO A 146 5.43 4.62 5.28
N THR A 147 4.70 5.31 4.40
CA THR A 147 4.98 5.37 2.95
C THR A 147 6.36 5.95 2.67
N ASP A 148 6.77 7.00 3.39
CA ASP A 148 8.10 7.60 3.26
C ASP A 148 9.20 6.63 3.69
N ALA A 149 8.99 5.89 4.78
CA ALA A 149 9.92 4.88 5.26
C ALA A 149 10.19 3.80 4.20
N VAL A 150 9.13 3.26 3.59
CA VAL A 150 9.23 2.29 2.49
C VAL A 150 9.90 2.92 1.26
N SER A 151 9.49 4.13 0.86
CA SER A 151 10.07 4.82 -0.29
C SER A 151 11.57 5.01 -0.15
N LEU A 152 12.07 5.46 1.02
CA LEU A 152 13.50 5.63 1.28
C LEU A 152 14.26 4.31 1.15
N ALA A 153 13.65 3.21 1.61
CA ALA A 153 14.24 1.89 1.49
C ALA A 153 14.43 1.46 0.03
N PHE A 154 13.44 1.72 -0.83
CA PHE A 154 13.50 1.36 -2.26
C PHE A 154 14.29 2.35 -3.12
N LEU A 155 14.45 3.59 -2.68
CA LEU A 155 15.28 4.59 -3.37
C LEU A 155 16.79 4.39 -3.16
N GLY A 156 17.20 3.32 -2.47
CA GLY A 156 18.59 2.90 -2.36
C GLY A 156 19.30 3.37 -1.10
N TYR A 157 18.60 3.90 -0.11
CA TYR A 157 19.21 4.32 1.16
C TYR A 157 19.97 3.17 1.83
N PHE A 158 19.46 1.94 1.72
CA PHE A 158 20.09 0.73 2.28
C PHE A 158 20.96 -0.05 1.26
N GLY A 159 21.15 0.47 0.05
CA GLY A 159 22.07 -0.07 -0.97
C GLY A 159 21.64 -1.37 -1.65
N HIS A 160 20.47 -1.95 -1.31
CA HIS A 160 19.97 -3.21 -1.89
C HIS A 160 18.44 -3.24 -1.91
N GLY A 161 17.87 -4.11 -2.74
CA GLY A 161 16.42 -4.35 -2.77
C GLY A 161 15.99 -5.32 -1.66
N PHE A 162 14.68 -5.50 -1.53
CA PHE A 162 14.02 -6.42 -0.60
C PHE A 162 13.22 -7.47 -1.37
N ASP A 163 13.08 -8.64 -0.78
CA ASP A 163 12.34 -9.78 -1.34
C ASP A 163 10.91 -9.80 -0.80
N LEU A 164 10.66 -9.15 0.35
CA LEU A 164 9.37 -9.04 1.00
C LEU A 164 9.30 -7.76 1.85
N VAL A 165 8.12 -7.14 1.92
CA VAL A 165 7.83 -6.09 2.90
C VAL A 165 6.72 -6.57 3.83
N ALA A 166 6.95 -6.47 5.14
CA ALA A 166 5.99 -6.74 6.19
C ALA A 166 5.68 -5.44 6.94
N ALA A 167 4.42 -4.98 6.91
CA ALA A 167 3.97 -3.78 7.59
C ALA A 167 3.10 -4.14 8.82
N GLY A 168 3.50 -3.72 10.00
CA GLY A 168 2.80 -3.99 11.27
C GLY A 168 3.76 -4.39 12.40
N VAL A 169 3.33 -5.13 13.44
CA VAL A 169 1.92 -5.46 13.72
C VAL A 169 1.23 -4.21 14.23
N ASN A 170 0.22 -3.74 13.51
CA ASN A 170 -0.59 -2.61 13.93
C ASN A 170 -1.46 -2.96 15.14
N TYR A 171 -1.54 -2.03 16.08
CA TYR A 171 -2.40 -2.16 17.24
C TYR A 171 -3.79 -1.59 16.99
N GLY A 172 -4.69 -2.44 16.56
CA GLY A 172 -6.03 -2.13 16.05
C GLY A 172 -6.23 -2.77 14.68
N ALA A 173 -7.38 -3.42 14.47
CA ALA A 173 -7.69 -4.08 13.20
C ALA A 173 -7.93 -3.05 12.08
N ASN A 174 -7.47 -3.38 10.87
CA ASN A 174 -7.72 -2.63 9.63
C ASN A 174 -8.68 -3.43 8.75
N LEU A 175 -9.98 -3.29 8.99
CA LEU A 175 -11.05 -4.08 8.40
C LEU A 175 -11.90 -3.24 7.43
N GLY A 176 -12.37 -3.86 6.35
CA GLY A 176 -13.28 -3.23 5.39
C GLY A 176 -12.73 -1.91 4.85
N ASP A 177 -13.52 -0.84 4.95
CA ASP A 177 -13.18 0.48 4.41
C ASP A 177 -12.01 1.16 5.13
N ASP A 178 -11.65 0.74 6.36
CA ASP A 178 -10.55 1.33 7.14
C ASP A 178 -9.19 1.18 6.46
N ILE A 179 -9.02 0.21 5.56
CA ILE A 179 -7.78 0.03 4.80
C ILE A 179 -7.38 1.31 4.04
N THR A 180 -8.36 2.16 3.69
CA THR A 180 -8.11 3.42 2.96
C THR A 180 -7.47 4.50 3.82
N TYR A 181 -7.61 4.41 5.13
CA TYR A 181 -7.03 5.34 6.11
C TYR A 181 -5.77 4.77 6.79
N SER A 182 -5.55 3.46 6.69
CA SER A 182 -4.47 2.76 7.39
C SER A 182 -3.09 3.13 6.86
N GLY A 183 -2.21 3.60 7.73
CA GLY A 183 -0.79 3.79 7.43
C GLY A 183 -0.06 2.47 7.23
N THR A 184 -0.42 1.43 7.99
CA THR A 184 0.12 0.06 7.88
C THR A 184 -0.19 -0.54 6.50
N VAL A 185 -1.45 -0.50 6.06
CA VAL A 185 -1.84 -1.02 4.73
C VAL A 185 -1.19 -0.19 3.62
N SER A 186 -1.11 1.14 3.80
CA SER A 186 -0.48 2.04 2.84
C SER A 186 1.03 1.78 2.67
N ALA A 187 1.73 1.41 3.74
CA ALA A 187 3.13 1.00 3.63
C ALA A 187 3.29 -0.27 2.77
N ALA A 188 2.41 -1.25 2.93
CA ALA A 188 2.40 -2.44 2.07
C ALA A 188 2.03 -2.09 0.62
N MET A 189 1.08 -1.17 0.40
CA MET A 189 0.74 -0.64 -0.94
C MET A 189 1.95 0.02 -1.60
N GLU A 190 2.71 0.85 -0.88
CA GLU A 190 3.91 1.50 -1.40
C GLU A 190 4.98 0.49 -1.83
N ALA A 191 5.15 -0.59 -1.07
CA ALA A 191 6.06 -1.67 -1.44
C ALA A 191 5.67 -2.33 -2.77
N VAL A 192 4.38 -2.62 -2.95
CA VAL A 192 3.85 -3.23 -4.19
C VAL A 192 3.96 -2.28 -5.37
N ILE A 193 3.78 -0.96 -5.18
CA ILE A 193 4.02 0.06 -6.21
C ILE A 193 5.49 0.03 -6.66
N ASN A 194 6.42 -0.22 -5.73
CA ASN A 194 7.85 -0.39 -6.02
C ASN A 194 8.22 -1.79 -6.55
N GLY A 195 7.23 -2.67 -6.78
CA GLY A 195 7.42 -3.99 -7.38
C GLY A 195 7.85 -5.08 -6.40
N CYS A 196 7.75 -4.86 -5.09
CA CYS A 196 8.07 -5.84 -4.07
C CYS A 196 6.78 -6.43 -3.48
N PRO A 197 6.67 -7.76 -3.34
CA PRO A 197 5.54 -8.38 -2.65
C PRO A 197 5.47 -7.91 -1.21
N ALA A 198 4.25 -7.73 -0.69
CA ALA A 198 4.05 -7.20 0.63
C ALA A 198 2.79 -7.74 1.30
N PHE A 199 2.79 -7.67 2.63
CA PHE A 199 1.58 -7.82 3.42
C PHE A 199 1.52 -6.79 4.55
N ALA A 200 0.30 -6.42 4.91
CA ALA A 200 -0.01 -5.67 6.13
C ALA A 200 -0.56 -6.62 7.18
N ILE A 201 -0.18 -6.44 8.44
CA ILE A 201 -0.71 -7.24 9.55
C ILE A 201 -1.13 -6.35 10.70
N SER A 202 -2.35 -6.56 11.16
CA SER A 202 -2.98 -5.82 12.25
C SER A 202 -3.56 -6.81 13.26
N GLN A 203 -3.54 -6.44 14.52
CA GLN A 203 -4.19 -7.21 15.58
C GLN A 203 -5.32 -6.39 16.18
N GLU A 204 -6.49 -7.02 16.38
CA GLU A 204 -7.61 -6.39 17.04
C GLU A 204 -7.20 -5.87 18.42
N TYR A 205 -7.81 -4.75 18.85
CA TYR A 205 -7.52 -4.15 20.14
C TYR A 205 -7.75 -5.14 21.29
N TYR A 206 -6.75 -5.22 22.16
CA TYR A 206 -6.76 -6.10 23.34
C TYR A 206 -6.18 -5.33 24.52
N GLU A 207 -6.78 -5.41 25.69
CA GLU A 207 -6.39 -4.61 26.86
C GLU A 207 -4.91 -4.82 27.25
N HIS A 208 -4.42 -6.05 27.07
CA HIS A 208 -3.02 -6.41 27.28
C HIS A 208 -2.45 -7.06 26.01
N PRO A 209 -1.90 -6.28 25.05
CA PRO A 209 -1.51 -6.81 23.77
C PRO A 209 -0.40 -7.85 23.90
N ASP A 210 -0.75 -9.08 23.54
CA ASP A 210 0.17 -10.18 23.27
C ASP A 210 0.19 -10.40 21.75
N PHE A 211 1.35 -10.18 21.13
CA PHE A 211 1.53 -10.32 19.70
C PHE A 211 1.99 -11.72 19.28
N THR A 212 1.95 -12.71 20.14
CA THR A 212 2.41 -14.08 19.86
C THR A 212 1.63 -14.70 18.69
N LEU A 213 0.29 -14.59 18.70
CA LEU A 213 -0.54 -15.08 17.61
C LEU A 213 -0.27 -14.31 16.31
N ALA A 214 -0.12 -12.99 16.37
CA ALA A 214 0.20 -12.16 15.21
C ALA A 214 1.59 -12.48 14.63
N GLY A 215 2.59 -12.73 15.48
CA GLY A 215 3.92 -13.16 15.03
C GLY A 215 3.88 -14.51 14.30
N THR A 216 3.12 -15.47 14.85
CA THR A 216 2.91 -16.78 14.22
C THR A 216 2.20 -16.65 12.86
N ALA A 217 1.17 -15.80 12.79
CA ALA A 217 0.47 -15.49 11.55
C ALA A 217 1.39 -14.84 10.53
N ALA A 218 2.19 -13.85 10.94
CA ALA A 218 3.14 -13.16 10.09
C ALA A 218 4.17 -14.12 9.47
N THR A 219 4.72 -15.03 10.27
CA THR A 219 5.66 -16.06 9.79
C THR A 219 5.02 -16.97 8.75
N THR A 220 3.78 -17.40 9.00
CA THR A 220 3.01 -18.25 8.07
C THR A 220 2.75 -17.51 6.75
N VAL A 221 2.28 -16.26 6.81
CA VAL A 221 1.98 -15.46 5.63
C VAL A 221 3.25 -15.15 4.84
N ALA A 222 4.33 -14.76 5.51
CA ALA A 222 5.61 -14.47 4.86
C ALA A 222 6.16 -15.67 4.11
N ARG A 223 6.14 -16.87 4.69
CA ARG A 223 6.56 -18.11 4.03
C ARG A 223 5.70 -18.40 2.80
N ASN A 224 4.38 -18.31 2.92
CA ASN A 224 3.48 -18.54 1.78
C ASN A 224 3.73 -17.55 0.63
N ILE A 225 3.96 -16.27 0.93
CA ILE A 225 4.27 -15.27 -0.11
C ILE A 225 5.61 -15.59 -0.78
N LEU A 226 6.64 -15.92 -0.02
CA LEU A 226 7.96 -16.26 -0.56
C LEU A 226 7.94 -17.55 -1.39
N GLU A 227 7.09 -18.51 -1.03
CA GLU A 227 6.95 -19.78 -1.72
C GLU A 227 6.07 -19.70 -2.98
N HIS A 228 4.92 -19.01 -2.89
CA HIS A 228 3.92 -19.02 -3.96
C HIS A 228 3.92 -17.77 -4.82
N GLY A 229 4.44 -16.65 -4.32
CA GLY A 229 4.44 -15.36 -5.00
C GLY A 229 3.09 -14.64 -4.92
N LEU A 230 3.15 -13.35 -5.26
CA LEU A 230 1.97 -12.51 -5.52
C LEU A 230 2.08 -11.95 -6.93
N LEU A 231 0.96 -11.72 -7.60
CA LEU A 231 0.95 -11.04 -8.88
C LEU A 231 1.22 -9.53 -8.69
N ARG A 232 1.64 -8.89 -9.76
CA ARG A 232 1.88 -7.44 -9.73
C ARG A 232 0.61 -6.69 -9.32
N GLY A 233 0.73 -5.83 -8.32
CA GLY A 233 -0.39 -5.03 -7.81
C GLY A 233 -1.15 -5.70 -6.66
N GLU A 234 -0.79 -6.91 -6.25
CA GLU A 234 -1.43 -7.64 -5.16
C GLU A 234 -0.65 -7.52 -3.85
N LEU A 235 -1.38 -7.41 -2.76
CA LEU A 235 -0.88 -7.54 -1.39
C LEU A 235 -1.90 -8.28 -0.53
N ILE A 236 -1.46 -8.74 0.62
CA ILE A 236 -2.34 -9.40 1.60
C ILE A 236 -2.53 -8.47 2.80
N ASN A 237 -3.79 -8.23 3.19
CA ASN A 237 -4.14 -7.61 4.45
C ASN A 237 -4.54 -8.68 5.46
N VAL A 238 -3.82 -8.77 6.57
CA VAL A 238 -4.01 -9.77 7.62
C VAL A 238 -4.58 -9.12 8.85
N ASN A 239 -5.69 -9.64 9.37
CA ASN A 239 -6.24 -9.18 10.63
C ASN A 239 -6.34 -10.34 11.61
N VAL A 240 -5.69 -10.18 12.76
CA VAL A 240 -5.59 -11.16 13.83
C VAL A 240 -6.60 -10.81 14.90
N PRO A 241 -7.45 -11.75 15.33
CA PRO A 241 -8.44 -11.50 16.38
C PRO A 241 -7.79 -11.27 17.75
N ALA A 242 -8.53 -10.65 18.67
CA ALA A 242 -8.19 -10.57 20.08
C ALA A 242 -8.37 -11.94 20.75
N ALA A 243 -7.46 -12.86 20.46
CA ALA A 243 -7.49 -14.25 20.95
C ALA A 243 -6.07 -14.73 21.24
N THR A 244 -5.95 -15.69 22.13
CA THR A 244 -4.69 -16.40 22.35
C THR A 244 -4.47 -17.47 21.28
N ILE A 245 -3.27 -18.08 21.28
CA ILE A 245 -2.94 -19.15 20.33
C ILE A 245 -3.79 -20.42 20.58
N GLU A 246 -4.31 -20.62 21.78
CA GLU A 246 -5.18 -21.73 22.15
C GLU A 246 -6.64 -21.46 21.75
N GLU A 247 -7.04 -20.20 21.63
CA GLU A 247 -8.42 -19.79 21.38
C GLU A 247 -8.73 -19.57 19.90
N TYR A 248 -7.69 -19.27 19.07
CA TYR A 248 -7.94 -18.95 17.68
C TYR A 248 -8.47 -20.15 16.88
N GLN A 249 -9.33 -19.88 15.90
CA GLN A 249 -10.07 -20.89 15.14
C GLN A 249 -9.52 -21.10 13.72
N GLY A 250 -8.24 -20.81 13.50
CA GLY A 250 -7.56 -20.98 12.22
C GLY A 250 -7.61 -19.73 11.32
N PHE A 251 -7.17 -19.91 10.09
CA PHE A 251 -7.17 -18.88 9.06
C PHE A 251 -8.44 -18.95 8.22
N GLU A 252 -8.89 -17.78 7.73
CA GLU A 252 -9.99 -17.68 6.76
C GLU A 252 -9.60 -16.70 5.65
N VAL A 253 -9.71 -17.13 4.37
CA VAL A 253 -9.56 -16.24 3.22
C VAL A 253 -10.85 -15.47 3.05
N THR A 254 -10.77 -14.16 3.09
CA THR A 254 -11.92 -13.26 3.19
C THR A 254 -11.93 -12.21 2.10
N ARG A 255 -13.08 -11.55 1.93
CA ARG A 255 -13.20 -10.28 1.24
C ARG A 255 -13.34 -9.14 2.25
N LEU A 256 -13.14 -7.92 1.79
CA LEU A 256 -13.41 -6.73 2.61
C LEU A 256 -14.89 -6.68 3.00
N GLY A 257 -15.13 -6.45 4.27
CA GLY A 257 -16.46 -6.16 4.80
C GLY A 257 -16.83 -4.69 4.68
N ARG A 258 -17.92 -4.30 5.32
CA ARG A 258 -18.35 -2.90 5.40
C ARG A 258 -18.25 -2.38 6.82
N ARG A 259 -17.60 -1.24 6.97
CA ARG A 259 -17.55 -0.49 8.22
C ARG A 259 -18.88 0.24 8.46
N VAL A 260 -19.33 0.26 9.70
CA VAL A 260 -20.46 1.08 10.13
C VAL A 260 -19.91 2.17 11.04
N TYR A 261 -19.85 3.39 10.50
CA TYR A 261 -19.42 4.56 11.26
C TYR A 261 -20.64 5.16 11.96
N GLN A 262 -20.48 5.49 13.24
CA GLN A 262 -21.44 6.23 14.05
C GLN A 262 -20.80 7.54 14.52
N ASP A 263 -20.11 8.20 13.60
CA ASP A 263 -19.35 9.41 13.88
C ASP A 263 -20.26 10.52 14.39
N GLN A 264 -19.78 11.22 15.41
CA GLN A 264 -20.43 12.36 16.01
C GLN A 264 -19.49 13.56 16.00
N LEU A 265 -20.02 14.71 15.61
CA LEU A 265 -19.31 15.97 15.76
C LEU A 265 -19.47 16.47 17.19
N ILE A 266 -18.38 16.49 17.93
CA ILE A 266 -18.37 16.97 19.32
C ILE A 266 -17.68 18.34 19.35
N GLU A 267 -18.47 19.38 19.58
CA GLU A 267 -17.98 20.75 19.73
C GLU A 267 -17.52 21.01 21.17
N ARG A 268 -16.40 21.71 21.32
CA ARG A 268 -15.86 22.21 22.57
C ARG A 268 -15.32 23.63 22.36
N LEU A 269 -15.13 24.37 23.45
CA LEU A 269 -14.46 25.68 23.43
C LEU A 269 -13.09 25.55 24.08
N ASP A 270 -12.09 26.22 23.51
CA ASP A 270 -10.80 26.39 24.13
C ASP A 270 -10.87 27.42 25.29
N PRO A 271 -9.80 27.58 26.09
CA PRO A 271 -9.79 28.57 27.18
C PRO A 271 -10.01 30.03 26.76
N ARG A 272 -9.92 30.33 25.45
CA ARG A 272 -10.17 31.67 24.87
C ARG A 272 -11.55 31.81 24.28
N GLY A 273 -12.42 30.75 24.37
CA GLY A 273 -13.76 30.74 23.82
C GLY A 273 -13.82 30.43 22.31
N ILE A 274 -12.72 29.96 21.72
CA ILE A 274 -12.69 29.58 20.29
C ILE A 274 -13.19 28.13 20.16
N PRO A 275 -14.18 27.86 19.29
CA PRO A 275 -14.68 26.52 19.10
C PRO A 275 -13.66 25.62 18.42
N TYR A 276 -13.58 24.38 18.88
CA TYR A 276 -12.88 23.28 18.22
C TYR A 276 -13.74 22.03 18.21
N PHE A 277 -13.44 21.11 17.30
CA PHE A 277 -14.30 19.97 17.03
C PHE A 277 -13.52 18.67 17.11
N TRP A 278 -14.15 17.66 17.70
CA TRP A 278 -13.74 16.27 17.60
C TRP A 278 -14.66 15.52 16.67
N ILE A 279 -14.10 14.76 15.76
CA ILE A 279 -14.84 13.66 15.10
C ILE A 279 -14.70 12.47 16.05
N GLY A 280 -15.78 12.13 16.72
CA GLY A 280 -15.83 11.09 17.75
C GLY A 280 -17.07 10.23 17.58
N GLY A 281 -17.35 9.41 18.57
CA GLY A 281 -18.49 8.48 18.59
C GLY A 281 -18.11 7.19 19.27
N PRO A 282 -19.02 6.21 19.33
CA PRO A 282 -18.66 4.87 19.78
C PRO A 282 -17.63 4.25 18.82
N PRO A 283 -16.83 3.27 19.29
CA PRO A 283 -15.90 2.56 18.44
C PRO A 283 -16.60 2.07 17.17
N PRO A 284 -15.99 2.26 15.98
CA PRO A 284 -16.62 1.83 14.74
C PRO A 284 -16.88 0.33 14.78
N SER A 285 -18.06 -0.07 14.31
CA SER A 285 -18.47 -1.47 14.17
C SER A 285 -18.43 -1.91 12.72
N GLY A 286 -18.63 -3.18 12.44
CA GLY A 286 -18.71 -3.73 11.10
C GLY A 286 -19.84 -4.74 10.96
N LEU A 287 -20.30 -4.93 9.72
CA LEU A 287 -21.26 -5.96 9.41
C LEU A 287 -20.55 -7.32 9.32
N ALA A 288 -20.87 -8.22 10.27
CA ALA A 288 -20.30 -9.57 10.28
C ALA A 288 -21.00 -10.49 9.26
N VAL A 289 -20.90 -10.14 7.99
CA VAL A 289 -21.44 -10.96 6.89
C VAL A 289 -20.48 -12.13 6.63
N PRO A 290 -20.97 -13.39 6.51
CA PRO A 290 -20.12 -14.53 6.21
C PRO A 290 -19.18 -14.28 5.01
N GLY A 291 -17.93 -14.73 5.13
CA GLY A 291 -16.89 -14.53 4.12
C GLY A 291 -16.23 -13.14 4.13
N THR A 292 -16.57 -12.26 5.09
CA THR A 292 -15.89 -10.98 5.29
C THR A 292 -14.83 -11.05 6.38
N ASP A 293 -13.88 -10.13 6.33
CA ASP A 293 -12.84 -9.93 7.36
C ASP A 293 -13.42 -9.68 8.75
N PHE A 294 -14.50 -8.87 8.86
CA PHE A 294 -15.24 -8.69 10.11
C PHE A 294 -15.79 -10.01 10.68
N HIS A 295 -16.39 -10.83 9.79
CA HIS A 295 -16.95 -12.10 10.22
C HIS A 295 -15.85 -13.04 10.73
N ALA A 296 -14.73 -13.13 10.04
CA ALA A 296 -13.60 -13.96 10.43
C ALA A 296 -13.06 -13.57 11.82
N VAL A 297 -12.77 -12.27 12.03
CA VAL A 297 -12.20 -11.75 13.26
C VAL A 297 -13.14 -11.97 14.45
N ILE A 298 -14.44 -11.66 14.30
CA ILE A 298 -15.45 -11.90 15.34
C ILE A 298 -15.53 -13.38 15.72
N ASN A 299 -15.32 -14.29 14.76
CA ASN A 299 -15.30 -15.74 15.00
C ASN A 299 -13.90 -16.26 15.40
N ARG A 300 -13.02 -15.39 15.90
CA ARG A 300 -11.66 -15.72 16.34
C ARG A 300 -10.81 -16.39 15.25
N ARG A 301 -11.04 -16.05 13.98
CA ARG A 301 -10.24 -16.49 12.82
C ARG A 301 -9.35 -15.38 12.34
N ILE A 302 -8.15 -15.73 11.91
CA ILE A 302 -7.22 -14.80 11.27
C ILE A 302 -7.73 -14.56 9.85
N ALA A 303 -8.15 -13.32 9.55
CA ALA A 303 -8.62 -12.93 8.23
C ALA A 303 -7.43 -12.72 7.28
N ILE A 304 -7.47 -13.36 6.11
CA ILE A 304 -6.53 -13.19 5.02
C ILE A 304 -7.29 -12.54 3.85
N THR A 305 -7.15 -11.25 3.69
CA THR A 305 -7.88 -10.49 2.68
C THR A 305 -6.95 -10.08 1.54
N PRO A 306 -7.12 -10.58 0.31
CA PRO A 306 -6.35 -10.11 -0.84
C PRO A 306 -6.79 -8.70 -1.22
N ILE A 307 -5.81 -7.81 -1.46
CA ILE A 307 -6.01 -6.43 -1.89
C ILE A 307 -5.31 -6.24 -3.22
N HIS A 308 -5.93 -5.47 -4.11
CA HIS A 308 -5.40 -5.16 -5.43
C HIS A 308 -5.34 -3.65 -5.66
N LEU A 309 -4.23 -3.16 -6.23
CA LEU A 309 -4.03 -1.72 -6.46
C LEU A 309 -4.68 -1.18 -7.74
N ASP A 310 -5.21 -2.03 -8.62
CA ASP A 310 -6.04 -1.56 -9.74
C ASP A 310 -7.42 -1.12 -9.24
N LEU A 311 -7.52 0.15 -8.89
CA LEU A 311 -8.77 0.77 -8.44
C LEU A 311 -9.71 1.14 -9.60
N THR A 312 -9.40 0.72 -10.83
CA THR A 312 -10.20 1.01 -12.01
C THR A 312 -11.56 0.31 -11.94
N GLY A 313 -12.62 1.06 -11.81
CA GLY A 313 -13.99 0.53 -11.85
C GLY A 313 -14.35 0.03 -13.24
N ARG A 314 -14.06 -1.25 -13.57
CA ARG A 314 -14.18 -1.83 -14.90
C ARG A 314 -15.61 -1.73 -15.48
N ARG A 315 -16.64 -1.89 -14.65
CA ARG A 315 -18.04 -1.69 -15.04
C ARG A 315 -18.32 -0.22 -15.39
N LEU A 316 -17.87 0.70 -14.55
CA LEU A 316 -18.01 2.13 -14.80
C LEU A 316 -17.24 2.56 -16.05
N LEU A 317 -16.00 2.05 -16.24
CA LEU A 317 -15.20 2.32 -17.43
C LEU A 317 -15.97 1.97 -18.73
N ARG A 318 -16.64 0.81 -18.80
CA ARG A 318 -17.46 0.44 -19.95
C ARG A 318 -18.61 1.42 -20.17
N ARG A 319 -19.31 1.82 -19.09
CA ARG A 319 -20.41 2.80 -19.17
C ARG A 319 -19.91 4.16 -19.64
N LEU A 320 -18.82 4.68 -19.07
CA LEU A 320 -18.27 5.98 -19.42
C LEU A 320 -17.84 6.09 -20.89
N ARG A 321 -17.45 4.97 -21.53
CA ARG A 321 -17.13 4.93 -22.97
C ARG A 321 -18.33 5.16 -23.87
N THR A 322 -19.55 5.01 -23.37
CA THR A 322 -20.77 5.26 -24.13
C THR A 322 -21.32 6.67 -23.91
N TRP A 323 -20.74 7.44 -23.00
CA TRP A 323 -21.17 8.81 -22.75
C TRP A 323 -20.54 9.77 -23.75
N SER A 324 -21.28 10.83 -24.09
CA SER A 324 -20.73 11.96 -24.84
C SER A 324 -20.07 12.94 -23.89
N TRP A 325 -18.90 13.47 -24.25
CA TRP A 325 -18.09 14.38 -23.43
C TRP A 325 -17.83 15.70 -24.17
N PRO A 326 -18.87 16.47 -24.60
CA PRO A 326 -18.67 17.71 -25.32
C PRO A 326 -18.02 18.76 -24.40
N LEU A 327 -17.06 19.51 -24.95
CA LEU A 327 -16.55 20.71 -24.32
C LEU A 327 -17.49 21.88 -24.64
N ALA A 328 -17.55 22.89 -23.75
CA ALA A 328 -18.30 24.12 -24.01
C ALA A 328 -17.74 24.79 -25.29
N GLY A 329 -18.57 24.87 -26.33
CA GLY A 329 -18.18 25.36 -27.67
C GLY A 329 -18.29 24.33 -28.79
N ASP A 330 -18.41 23.04 -28.48
CA ASP A 330 -18.54 21.97 -29.49
C ASP A 330 -19.98 21.81 -30.01
N GLU A 331 -20.95 22.56 -29.49
CA GLU A 331 -22.34 22.50 -29.92
C GLU A 331 -22.58 22.86 -31.40
N GLN A 332 -21.63 23.52 -32.02
CA GLN A 332 -21.70 23.88 -33.45
C GLN A 332 -21.24 22.77 -34.41
N ALA A 333 -20.49 21.79 -33.93
CA ALA A 333 -19.99 20.67 -34.76
C ALA A 333 -20.98 19.48 -34.83
N ALA A 334 -21.94 19.39 -33.91
CA ALA A 334 -22.86 18.26 -33.81
C ALA A 334 -24.08 18.37 -34.74
N SER A 335 -24.34 19.49 -35.40
CA SER A 335 -25.47 19.68 -36.31
C SER A 335 -25.32 19.03 -37.69
N GLY A 336 -24.19 18.39 -38.00
CA GLY A 336 -23.86 17.78 -39.29
C GLY A 336 -23.83 16.25 -39.37
N SER A 337 -23.97 15.53 -38.26
CA SER A 337 -23.96 14.07 -38.26
C SER A 337 -25.21 13.52 -37.53
N ALA A 338 -26.12 12.96 -38.33
CA ALA A 338 -27.30 12.31 -37.81
C ALA A 338 -26.95 11.21 -36.79
N ALA A 339 -27.23 11.47 -35.52
CA ALA A 339 -27.04 10.52 -34.44
C ALA A 339 -27.89 9.28 -34.66
N ARG A 340 -27.28 8.12 -34.66
CA ARG A 340 -27.97 6.83 -34.56
C ARG A 340 -28.68 6.76 -33.20
N PRO A 341 -29.97 6.43 -33.14
CA PRO A 341 -30.70 6.43 -31.88
C PRO A 341 -30.08 5.40 -30.90
N PRO A 342 -29.98 5.70 -29.59
CA PRO A 342 -29.57 4.75 -28.58
C PRO A 342 -30.69 3.72 -28.41
N GLY A 343 -30.34 2.44 -28.63
CA GLY A 343 -31.26 1.35 -28.34
C GLY A 343 -31.29 0.23 -29.36
N GLN A 344 -30.22 -0.55 -29.40
CA GLN A 344 -30.26 -1.97 -29.72
C GLN A 344 -28.99 -2.62 -29.09
N GLU A 345 -29.04 -2.81 -27.79
CA GLU A 345 -28.19 -3.82 -27.14
C GLU A 345 -28.67 -5.18 -27.63
N SER A 346 -27.75 -6.02 -28.08
CA SER A 346 -28.09 -7.36 -28.53
C SER A 346 -28.60 -8.19 -27.34
N ALA A 347 -29.64 -8.99 -27.56
CA ALA A 347 -30.22 -9.88 -26.54
C ALA A 347 -29.20 -10.81 -25.84
N ALA A 348 -27.99 -10.96 -26.42
CA ALA A 348 -26.87 -11.71 -25.83
C ALA A 348 -26.13 -10.96 -24.72
N GLU A 349 -26.08 -9.60 -24.76
CA GLU A 349 -25.44 -8.77 -23.72
C GLU A 349 -26.33 -8.61 -22.50
N LEU A 350 -27.65 -8.53 -22.71
CA LEU A 350 -28.65 -8.49 -21.61
C LEU A 350 -28.69 -9.80 -20.83
N ALA A 351 -28.60 -10.96 -21.52
CA ALA A 351 -28.60 -12.28 -20.86
C ALA A 351 -27.36 -12.56 -19.99
N THR A 352 -26.22 -11.89 -20.25
CA THR A 352 -25.02 -11.99 -19.42
C THR A 352 -25.11 -11.14 -18.17
N ASP A 353 -25.80 -10.00 -18.25
CA ASP A 353 -25.96 -9.10 -17.09
C ASP A 353 -27.07 -9.61 -16.13
N GLU A 354 -28.08 -10.30 -16.63
CA GLU A 354 -29.11 -10.96 -15.80
C GLU A 354 -28.55 -12.13 -14.99
N ARG A 355 -27.64 -12.94 -15.56
CA ARG A 355 -26.97 -14.04 -14.82
C ARG A 355 -26.06 -13.52 -13.69
N LEU A 356 -25.39 -12.38 -13.88
CA LEU A 356 -24.56 -11.74 -12.84
C LEU A 356 -25.41 -11.12 -11.73
N THR A 357 -26.64 -10.68 -12.03
CA THR A 357 -27.59 -10.17 -11.03
C THR A 357 -28.22 -11.31 -10.22
N GLU A 358 -28.51 -12.44 -10.82
CA GLU A 358 -28.99 -13.62 -10.08
C GLU A 358 -27.96 -14.22 -9.14
N GLU A 359 -26.68 -14.30 -9.53
CA GLU A 359 -25.60 -14.70 -8.62
C GLU A 359 -25.42 -13.73 -7.45
N GLN A 360 -25.61 -12.41 -7.66
CA GLN A 360 -25.56 -11.40 -6.59
C GLN A 360 -26.80 -11.39 -5.70
N GLU A 361 -27.96 -11.83 -6.16
CA GLU A 361 -29.18 -11.97 -5.34
C GLU A 361 -29.15 -13.26 -4.51
N ILE A 362 -28.52 -14.33 -4.99
CA ILE A 362 -28.27 -15.54 -4.20
C ILE A 362 -27.28 -15.27 -3.06
N GLU A 363 -26.28 -14.39 -3.28
CA GLU A 363 -25.35 -13.94 -2.23
C GLU A 363 -26.00 -12.95 -1.22
N ARG A 364 -27.18 -12.41 -1.50
CA ARG A 364 -27.92 -11.49 -0.60
C ARG A 364 -28.98 -12.18 0.27
N ARG A 365 -29.24 -13.47 0.08
CA ARG A 365 -30.12 -14.27 0.92
C ARG A 365 -29.33 -15.19 1.82
#